data_a07ecb3952d58cbca9113b77e56ea60c
#
_entry.id   a07ecb3952d58cbca9113b77e56ea60c
#
_cell.length_a   1.000
_cell.length_b   1.000
_cell.length_c   1.000
_cell.angle_alpha   90.00
_cell.angle_beta   90.00
_cell.angle_gamma   90.00
#
_symmetry.space_group_name_H-M   'P 1'
#
loop_
_entity.id
_entity.type
_entity.pdbx_description
1 polymer ?
#
loop_
_entity_poly.entity_id
_entity_poly.type
_entity_poly.pdbx_seq_one_letter_code
_entity_poly.pdbx_strand_id
1 'polypeptide(L)'
;MNPLTERLRGAGISPTRQRREIARALLARPAHMTAEQVLNAARVRAPEISRATVYNTLALFCAKGLLRELAVDRDRVVYDSGLHPHHHLIDIDSGEVRDLPAGPWPAIDPAQLPPGFELAGVEVIVR
;
A
#
# COMPACT_ATOMS: atom_id res chain seq x y z
N MET A 1 16.94 -2.06 -18.97
CA MET A 1 15.73 -2.82 -18.58
C MET A 1 14.93 -2.00 -17.59
N ASN A 2 13.61 -2.02 -17.67
CA ASN A 2 12.75 -1.20 -16.80
C ASN A 2 12.80 -1.72 -15.36
N PRO A 3 13.17 -0.90 -14.36
CA PRO A 3 13.24 -1.33 -12.96
C PRO A 3 11.92 -1.88 -12.42
N LEU A 4 10.77 -1.35 -12.86
CA LEU A 4 9.46 -1.86 -12.43
C LEU A 4 9.19 -3.25 -12.98
N THR A 5 9.55 -3.51 -14.23
CA THR A 5 9.45 -4.84 -14.83
C THR A 5 10.29 -5.85 -14.07
N GLU A 6 11.52 -5.49 -13.73
CA GLU A 6 12.41 -6.33 -12.92
C GLU A 6 11.82 -6.62 -11.55
N ARG A 7 11.26 -5.60 -10.92
CA ARG A 7 10.66 -5.72 -9.60
C ARG A 7 9.46 -6.67 -9.60
N LEU A 8 8.62 -6.60 -10.62
CA LEU A 8 7.50 -7.53 -10.79
C LEU A 8 7.99 -8.96 -10.99
N ARG A 9 8.96 -9.17 -11.88
CA ARG A 9 9.54 -10.49 -12.11
C ARG A 9 10.19 -11.05 -10.85
N GLY A 10 10.91 -10.24 -10.12
CA GLY A 10 11.53 -10.63 -8.85
C GLY A 10 10.52 -11.07 -7.80
N ALA A 11 9.30 -10.57 -7.86
CA ALA A 11 8.19 -10.97 -6.99
C ALA A 11 7.39 -12.17 -7.55
N GLY A 12 7.79 -12.71 -8.69
CA GLY A 12 7.08 -13.81 -9.33
C GLY A 12 5.83 -13.40 -10.10
N ILE A 13 5.77 -12.16 -10.54
CA ILE A 13 4.62 -11.60 -11.26
C ILE A 13 4.99 -11.37 -12.72
N SER A 14 4.19 -11.93 -13.64
CA SER A 14 4.36 -11.65 -15.06
C SER A 14 4.04 -10.18 -15.37
N PRO A 15 4.97 -9.43 -15.98
CA PRO A 15 4.82 -7.99 -16.16
C PRO A 15 4.00 -7.65 -17.42
N THR A 16 2.71 -7.89 -17.37
CA THR A 16 1.80 -7.45 -18.44
C THR A 16 1.76 -5.93 -18.51
N ARG A 17 1.28 -5.39 -19.64
CA ARG A 17 1.14 -3.93 -19.81
C ARG A 17 0.30 -3.32 -18.70
N GLN A 18 -0.84 -3.92 -18.38
CA GLN A 18 -1.73 -3.39 -17.35
C GLN A 18 -1.08 -3.43 -15.96
N ARG A 19 -0.41 -4.54 -15.61
CA ARG A 19 0.31 -4.65 -14.34
C ARG A 19 1.44 -3.64 -14.23
N ARG A 20 2.16 -3.38 -15.33
CA ARG A 20 3.21 -2.35 -15.34
C ARG A 20 2.66 -0.95 -15.10
N GLU A 21 1.52 -0.62 -15.70
CA GLU A 21 0.93 0.71 -15.48
C GLU A 21 0.40 0.88 -14.06
N ILE A 22 -0.17 -0.16 -13.47
CA ILE A 22 -0.58 -0.15 -12.06
C ILE A 22 0.66 -0.03 -11.15
N ALA A 23 1.72 -0.77 -11.44
CA ALA A 23 2.97 -0.69 -10.71
C ALA A 23 3.59 0.71 -10.80
N ARG A 24 3.52 1.35 -11.95
CA ARG A 24 4.04 2.72 -12.14
C ARG A 24 3.35 3.70 -11.21
N ALA A 25 2.06 3.56 -11.00
CA ALA A 25 1.29 4.44 -10.11
C ALA A 25 1.74 4.36 -8.65
N LEU A 26 2.15 3.19 -8.19
CA LEU A 26 2.41 2.93 -6.77
C LEU A 26 3.87 2.64 -6.43
N LEU A 27 4.60 1.97 -7.32
CA LEU A 27 5.92 1.41 -6.99
C LEU A 27 7.09 2.24 -7.50
N ALA A 28 6.86 3.21 -8.39
CA ALA A 28 7.92 4.07 -8.90
C ALA A 28 8.51 4.96 -7.80
N ARG A 29 7.71 5.30 -6.81
CA ARG A 29 8.11 6.03 -5.60
C ARG A 29 7.15 5.65 -4.47
N PRO A 30 7.52 5.81 -3.20
CA PRO A 30 6.61 5.55 -2.07
C PRO A 30 5.31 6.35 -2.25
N ALA A 31 4.18 5.67 -2.07
CA ALA A 31 2.87 6.26 -2.29
C ALA A 31 1.80 5.64 -1.40
N HIS A 32 0.76 6.42 -1.13
CA HIS A 32 -0.46 6.00 -0.46
C HIS A 32 -1.63 6.34 -1.39
N MET A 33 -2.27 5.34 -1.96
CA MET A 33 -3.34 5.56 -2.93
C MET A 33 -4.52 4.62 -2.69
N THR A 34 -5.73 5.14 -2.90
CA THR A 34 -6.93 4.30 -2.99
C THR A 34 -6.94 3.56 -4.33
N ALA A 35 -7.73 2.50 -4.44
CA ALA A 35 -7.88 1.79 -5.71
C ALA A 35 -8.40 2.71 -6.83
N GLU A 36 -9.28 3.65 -6.52
CA GLU A 36 -9.78 4.62 -7.51
C GLU A 36 -8.67 5.55 -8.00
N GLN A 37 -7.80 6.02 -7.11
CA GLN A 37 -6.65 6.83 -7.50
C GLN A 37 -5.68 6.05 -8.39
N VAL A 38 -5.45 4.78 -8.07
CA VAL A 38 -4.62 3.90 -8.90
C VAL A 38 -5.25 3.71 -10.28
N LEU A 39 -6.56 3.47 -10.33
CA LEU A 39 -7.30 3.32 -11.58
C LEU A 39 -7.14 4.57 -12.47
N ASN A 40 -7.35 5.75 -11.90
CA ASN A 40 -7.24 6.99 -12.64
C ASN A 40 -5.81 7.22 -13.16
N ALA A 41 -4.81 6.94 -12.34
CA ALA A 41 -3.40 7.07 -12.74
C ALA A 41 -3.02 6.07 -13.84
N ALA A 42 -3.43 4.82 -13.72
CA ALA A 42 -3.10 3.77 -14.69
C ALA A 42 -3.79 4.02 -16.04
N ARG A 43 -4.99 4.56 -16.03
CA ARG A 43 -5.76 4.85 -17.25
C ARG A 43 -5.16 5.96 -18.11
N VAL A 44 -4.25 6.75 -17.58
CA VAL A 44 -3.55 7.77 -18.39
C VAL A 44 -2.82 7.14 -19.57
N ARG A 45 -2.18 5.99 -19.35
CA ARG A 45 -1.44 5.26 -20.40
C ARG A 45 -2.14 4.01 -20.90
N ALA A 46 -3.08 3.50 -20.15
CA ALA A 46 -3.83 2.29 -20.48
C ALA A 46 -5.32 2.51 -20.20
N PRO A 47 -6.01 3.30 -21.05
CA PRO A 47 -7.41 3.67 -20.83
C PRO A 47 -8.37 2.48 -20.75
N GLU A 48 -7.97 1.35 -21.27
CA GLU A 48 -8.76 0.11 -21.31
C GLU A 48 -8.79 -0.64 -19.98
N ILE A 49 -7.97 -0.26 -19.01
CA ILE A 49 -7.92 -0.97 -17.71
C ILE A 49 -9.28 -0.88 -17.01
N SER A 50 -9.82 -2.04 -16.65
CA SER A 50 -11.07 -2.12 -15.89
C SER A 50 -10.83 -1.97 -14.39
N ARG A 51 -11.87 -1.58 -13.68
CA ARG A 51 -11.84 -1.53 -12.21
C ARG A 51 -11.52 -2.90 -11.62
N ALA A 52 -12.12 -3.97 -12.16
CA ALA A 52 -11.84 -5.33 -11.72
C ALA A 52 -10.35 -5.70 -11.87
N THR A 53 -9.72 -5.32 -12.98
CA THR A 53 -8.30 -5.57 -13.19
C THR A 53 -7.45 -4.84 -12.14
N VAL A 54 -7.79 -3.60 -11.80
CA VAL A 54 -7.07 -2.86 -10.76
C VAL A 54 -7.17 -3.57 -9.42
N TYR A 55 -8.38 -3.92 -8.98
CA TYR A 55 -8.57 -4.61 -7.69
C TYR A 55 -7.84 -5.95 -7.65
N ASN A 56 -7.94 -6.75 -8.71
CA ASN A 56 -7.27 -8.04 -8.77
C ASN A 56 -5.74 -7.90 -8.75
N THR A 57 -5.21 -6.90 -9.46
CA THR A 57 -3.77 -6.65 -9.51
C THR A 57 -3.26 -6.15 -8.15
N LEU A 58 -4.00 -5.25 -7.49
CA LEU A 58 -3.62 -4.77 -6.16
C LEU A 58 -3.61 -5.91 -5.15
N ALA A 59 -4.60 -6.81 -5.20
CA ALA A 59 -4.62 -8.01 -4.35
C ALA A 59 -3.40 -8.91 -4.60
N LEU A 60 -3.03 -9.09 -5.86
CA LEU A 60 -1.84 -9.85 -6.22
C LEU A 60 -0.57 -9.20 -5.68
N PHE A 61 -0.44 -7.89 -5.82
CA PHE A 61 0.72 -7.16 -5.31
C PHE A 61 0.83 -7.24 -3.79
N CYS A 62 -0.29 -7.16 -3.09
CA CYS A 62 -0.30 -7.36 -1.63
C CYS A 62 0.12 -8.79 -1.26
N ALA A 63 -0.41 -9.79 -1.95
CA ALA A 63 -0.07 -11.20 -1.69
C ALA A 63 1.41 -11.49 -1.92
N LYS A 64 2.06 -10.76 -2.83
CA LYS A 64 3.49 -10.91 -3.14
C LYS A 64 4.38 -9.97 -2.32
N GLY A 65 3.83 -9.22 -1.38
CA GLY A 65 4.60 -8.36 -0.49
C GLY A 65 5.09 -7.05 -1.09
N LEU A 66 4.55 -6.64 -2.24
CA LEU A 66 4.92 -5.36 -2.87
C LEU A 66 4.16 -4.18 -2.29
N LEU A 67 2.98 -4.43 -1.76
CA LEU A 67 2.09 -3.43 -1.16
C LEU A 67 1.53 -3.98 0.14
N ARG A 68 0.99 -3.09 0.95
CA ARG A 68 0.12 -3.47 2.06
C ARG A 68 -1.10 -2.57 2.10
N GLU A 69 -2.19 -3.12 2.62
CA GLU A 69 -3.42 -2.37 2.80
C GLU A 69 -3.40 -1.64 4.13
N LEU A 70 -3.90 -0.41 4.12
CA LEU A 70 -4.15 0.38 5.31
C LEU A 70 -5.63 0.74 5.36
N ALA A 71 -6.33 0.24 6.35
CA ALA A 71 -7.72 0.62 6.59
C ALA A 71 -7.76 2.01 7.25
N VAL A 72 -8.19 3.00 6.48
CA VAL A 72 -8.24 4.40 6.94
C VAL A 72 -9.50 4.62 7.77
N ASP A 73 -10.63 4.11 7.30
CA ASP A 73 -11.91 4.09 7.97
C ASP A 73 -12.73 2.88 7.51
N ARG A 74 -14.02 2.81 7.84
CA ARG A 74 -14.89 1.67 7.50
C ARG A 74 -14.99 1.42 6.00
N ASP A 75 -14.96 2.48 5.20
CA ASP A 75 -15.31 2.42 3.79
C ASP A 75 -14.12 2.65 2.88
N ARG A 76 -12.94 2.94 3.43
CA ARG A 76 -11.79 3.32 2.65
C ARG A 76 -10.52 2.58 3.03
N VAL A 77 -9.95 1.95 2.01
CA VAL A 77 -8.64 1.30 2.07
C VAL A 77 -7.66 2.06 1.21
N VAL A 78 -6.46 2.27 1.73
CA VAL A 78 -5.35 2.86 1.00
C VAL A 78 -4.28 1.78 0.82
N TYR A 79 -3.68 1.74 -0.35
CA TYR A 79 -2.57 0.84 -0.65
C TYR A 79 -1.26 1.59 -0.47
N ASP A 80 -0.37 1.01 0.30
CA ASP A 80 0.89 1.63 0.71
C ASP A 80 2.05 0.84 0.12
N SER A 81 2.90 1.50 -0.66
CA SER A 81 4.10 0.90 -1.23
C SER A 81 5.36 1.13 -0.38
N GLY A 82 5.27 1.89 0.69
CA GLY A 82 6.34 2.06 1.66
C GLY A 82 6.43 0.85 2.58
N LEU A 83 7.37 -0.07 2.30
CA LEU A 83 7.48 -1.35 3.02
C LEU A 83 8.23 -1.25 4.34
N HIS A 84 8.79 -0.09 4.68
CA HIS A 84 9.42 0.11 5.97
C HIS A 84 8.36 0.24 7.06
N PRO A 85 8.57 -0.33 8.24
CA PRO A 85 7.69 -0.07 9.38
C PRO A 85 7.59 1.43 9.63
N HIS A 86 6.38 1.96 9.59
CA HIS A 86 6.13 3.36 9.84
C HIS A 86 4.70 3.55 10.35
N HIS A 87 4.46 4.72 10.92
CA HIS A 87 3.15 5.11 11.39
C HIS A 87 2.52 6.09 10.41
N HIS A 88 1.24 6.37 10.56
CA HIS A 88 0.50 7.18 9.59
C HIS A 88 -0.20 8.37 10.23
N LEU A 89 -0.30 9.44 9.45
CA LEU A 89 -1.09 10.64 9.74
C LEU A 89 -2.19 10.75 8.70
N ILE A 90 -3.43 10.86 9.16
CA ILE A 90 -4.60 10.96 8.29
C ILE A 90 -5.28 12.31 8.51
N ASP A 91 -5.38 13.11 7.45
CA ASP A 91 -6.18 14.31 7.45
C ASP A 91 -7.65 13.90 7.24
N ILE A 92 -8.48 14.06 8.27
CA ILE A 92 -9.88 13.63 8.21
C ILE A 92 -10.74 14.51 7.29
N ASP A 93 -10.29 15.71 6.98
CA ASP A 93 -11.04 16.62 6.11
C ASP A 93 -10.76 16.33 4.63
N SER A 94 -9.48 16.20 4.26
CA SER A 94 -9.08 15.94 2.86
C SER A 94 -9.00 14.45 2.53
N GLY A 95 -8.84 13.59 3.53
CA GLY A 95 -8.58 12.18 3.35
C GLY A 95 -7.13 11.86 3.00
N GLU A 96 -6.25 12.86 2.98
CA GLU A 96 -4.84 12.64 2.69
C GLU A 96 -4.18 11.76 3.74
N VAL A 97 -3.35 10.82 3.30
CA VAL A 97 -2.57 9.95 4.18
C VAL A 97 -1.09 10.28 3.99
N ARG A 98 -0.39 10.50 5.09
CA ARG A 98 1.06 10.75 5.09
C ARG A 98 1.72 9.82 6.09
N ASP A 99 3.03 9.61 5.93
CA ASP A 99 3.81 8.94 6.94
C ASP A 99 3.98 9.85 8.15
N LEU A 100 3.77 9.29 9.33
CA LEU A 100 4.06 10.01 10.57
C LEU A 100 5.57 10.04 10.78
N PRO A 101 6.18 11.22 11.00
CA PRO A 101 7.62 11.31 11.22
C PRO A 101 8.07 10.43 12.40
N ALA A 102 9.32 9.97 12.36
CA ALA A 102 9.91 9.24 13.48
C ALA A 102 9.84 10.09 14.75
N GLY A 103 9.52 9.44 15.86
CA GLY A 103 9.36 10.14 17.14
C GLY A 103 9.19 9.16 18.29
N PRO A 104 9.13 9.67 19.54
CA PRO A 104 8.96 8.85 20.71
C PRO A 104 7.49 8.44 20.91
N TRP A 105 6.96 7.73 19.92
CA TRP A 105 5.57 7.27 19.98
C TRP A 105 5.42 6.15 21.01
N PRO A 106 4.26 6.03 21.66
CA PRO A 106 4.04 4.99 22.66
C PRO A 106 4.30 3.58 22.10
N ALA A 107 4.95 2.76 22.90
CA ALA A 107 5.23 1.36 22.57
C ALA A 107 4.37 0.44 23.43
N ILE A 108 4.09 -0.75 22.89
CA ILE A 108 3.42 -1.83 23.63
C ILE A 108 4.48 -2.75 24.21
N ASP A 109 4.40 -3.00 25.53
CA ASP A 109 5.24 -3.99 26.18
C ASP A 109 4.71 -5.39 25.85
N PRO A 110 5.50 -6.24 25.15
CA PRO A 110 5.05 -7.60 24.80
C PRO A 110 4.64 -8.43 26.02
N ALA A 111 5.24 -8.17 27.18
CA ALA A 111 4.93 -8.91 28.41
C ALA A 111 3.49 -8.65 28.91
N GLN A 112 2.84 -7.58 28.47
CA GLN A 112 1.48 -7.23 28.86
C GLN A 112 0.41 -7.81 27.93
N LEU A 113 0.81 -8.52 26.87
CA LEU A 113 -0.14 -9.19 26.01
C LEU A 113 -0.74 -10.42 26.70
N PRO A 114 -2.00 -10.77 26.38
CA PRO A 114 -2.60 -11.99 26.90
C PRO A 114 -1.78 -13.23 26.53
N PRO A 115 -1.83 -14.30 27.32
CA PRO A 115 -1.14 -15.55 27.00
C PRO A 115 -1.53 -16.08 25.61
N GLY A 116 -0.55 -16.54 24.85
CA GLY A 116 -0.76 -17.08 23.51
C GLY A 116 -0.67 -16.06 22.40
N PHE A 117 -0.44 -14.78 22.72
CA PHE A 117 -0.24 -13.72 21.74
C PHE A 117 1.23 -13.37 21.60
N GLU A 118 1.67 -13.17 20.36
CA GLU A 118 2.98 -12.62 20.04
C GLU A 118 2.80 -11.25 19.41
N LEU A 119 3.73 -10.33 19.71
CA LEU A 119 3.72 -9.00 19.10
C LEU A 119 4.31 -9.08 17.69
N ALA A 120 3.47 -8.96 16.68
CA ALA A 120 3.90 -8.92 15.28
C ALA A 120 4.30 -7.50 14.83
N GLY A 121 3.66 -6.49 15.42
CA GLY A 121 3.96 -5.10 15.11
C GLY A 121 3.01 -4.17 15.82
N VAL A 122 3.34 -2.88 15.76
CA VAL A 122 2.50 -1.79 16.28
C VAL A 122 2.44 -0.70 15.23
N GLU A 123 1.25 -0.18 14.98
CA GLU A 123 1.06 0.95 14.09
C GLU A 123 0.29 2.02 14.82
N VAL A 124 0.79 3.26 14.79
CA VAL A 124 0.11 4.43 15.32
C VAL A 124 -0.51 5.18 14.16
N ILE A 125 -1.80 5.45 14.26
CA ILE A 125 -2.53 6.24 13.27
C ILE A 125 -3.06 7.47 13.98
N VAL A 126 -2.61 8.63 13.53
CA VAL A 126 -3.08 9.92 14.05
C VAL A 126 -4.06 10.49 13.04
N ARG A 127 -5.23 10.89 13.54
CA ARG A 127 -6.29 11.50 12.74
C ARG A 127 -6.54 12.93 13.16
#